data_62d7e02bf5d3e6bd5376cbbc0a9f5a43
#
_entry.id   62d7e02bf5d3e6bd5376cbbc0a9f5a43
#
_cell.length_a   1.000
_cell.length_b   1.000
_cell.length_c   1.000
_cell.angle_alpha   90.00
_cell.angle_beta   90.00
_cell.angle_gamma   90.00
#
_symmetry.space_group_name_H-M   'P 1'
#
loop_
_entity.id
_entity.type
_entity.pdbx_description
1 polymer ?
#
loop_
_entity_poly.entity_id
_entity_poly.type
_entity_poly.pdbx_seq_one_letter_code
_entity_poly.pdbx_strand_id
1 'polypeptide(L)'
;MFEAARQPRGHYDALLEELASVSGEELQRWQVDADRAFLTQGITFTVYGDAQGTERIFPFDLLPRIITAREWDTLERGLTQRLTAINLFLKDIYNEGRILAEGIVPRELVYSCRHYRREMRGVRVHRDAYVSVAGSDLVRTQDGRFVVLEDNLRVPSGVSYMLANREVTKRVFPGLFTKYNVRPISHYGQALLATLRAVAPPNRPDPTIVVLTPGVGNSAYFEHAFLAREMGVPLVEGRDLLVHDTVVYMRTTSGLRRVDVIYRRVDDDYLDPLAFRADSHLGVAGLLNAFRSGQVSIANCIGTGVADDKAVYAYVPEMIRFYLSDEPILENVETYLCAKPSDLTYVLDHLDHLVVKAVGESGGYGMLVGPHSTKSERDEFRARVVADPRNFIAQPTLALSRAPCFIDPGIEPRHVDLRPYVLYGDTVTVVPGGLTRVALRKGSLVVNSSQGGGSKDTWVLLD
;
A
#
# COMPACT_ATOMS: atom_id res chain seq x y z
N MET A 1 20.85 -6.16 -8.29
CA MET A 1 22.25 -5.71 -8.37
C MET A 1 23.01 -6.47 -9.47
N PHE A 2 22.87 -7.77 -9.59
CA PHE A 2 23.59 -8.57 -10.60
C PHE A 2 22.63 -9.09 -11.68
N GLU A 3 23.09 -9.15 -12.93
CA GLU A 3 22.37 -9.80 -14.05
C GLU A 3 22.65 -11.30 -14.04
N ALA A 4 23.90 -11.67 -13.79
CA ALA A 4 24.37 -13.04 -13.66
C ALA A 4 25.40 -13.14 -12.52
N ALA A 5 25.85 -14.33 -12.20
CA ALA A 5 26.87 -14.53 -11.19
C ALA A 5 28.13 -13.69 -11.50
N ARG A 6 28.48 -12.78 -10.58
CA ARG A 6 29.62 -11.86 -10.68
C ARG A 6 29.54 -10.80 -11.79
N GLN A 7 28.38 -10.61 -12.42
CA GLN A 7 28.18 -9.58 -13.44
C GLN A 7 27.21 -8.53 -12.93
N PRO A 8 27.70 -7.42 -12.33
CA PRO A 8 26.85 -6.36 -11.81
C PRO A 8 26.13 -5.62 -12.94
N ARG A 9 24.98 -5.05 -12.64
CA ARG A 9 24.30 -4.10 -13.53
C ARG A 9 25.02 -2.76 -13.43
N GLY A 10 25.30 -2.09 -14.55
CA GLY A 10 26.11 -0.88 -14.60
C GLY A 10 25.64 0.25 -13.66
N HIS A 11 24.33 0.36 -13.42
CA HIS A 11 23.81 1.36 -12.47
C HIS A 11 24.11 1.04 -10.99
N TYR A 12 24.79 -0.08 -10.68
CA TYR A 12 25.29 -0.39 -9.33
C TYR A 12 26.82 -0.21 -9.18
N ASP A 13 27.53 0.20 -10.25
CA ASP A 13 29.01 0.25 -10.24
C ASP A 13 29.54 1.18 -9.14
N ALA A 14 29.03 2.42 -9.04
CA ALA A 14 29.45 3.36 -8.00
C ALA A 14 29.14 2.88 -6.57
N LEU A 15 28.04 2.15 -6.36
CA LEU A 15 27.74 1.53 -5.06
C LEU A 15 28.72 0.39 -4.76
N LEU A 16 29.08 -0.41 -5.75
CA LEU A 16 30.05 -1.50 -5.59
C LEU A 16 31.46 -0.99 -5.30
N GLU A 17 31.89 0.09 -5.98
CA GLU A 17 33.16 0.77 -5.69
C GLU A 17 33.22 1.27 -4.25
N GLU A 18 32.15 1.93 -3.78
CA GLU A 18 32.05 2.42 -2.41
C GLU A 18 32.12 1.25 -1.41
N LEU A 19 31.35 0.18 -1.62
CA LEU A 19 31.34 -0.99 -0.76
C LEU A 19 32.67 -1.74 -0.75
N ALA A 20 33.43 -1.71 -1.85
CA ALA A 20 34.76 -2.31 -1.92
C ALA A 20 35.80 -1.53 -1.12
N SER A 21 35.57 -0.24 -0.87
CA SER A 21 36.46 0.64 -0.11
C SER A 21 36.19 0.66 1.40
N VAL A 22 35.05 0.10 1.82
CA VAL A 22 34.57 0.14 3.21
C VAL A 22 34.78 -1.20 3.90
N SER A 23 35.30 -1.18 5.13
CA SER A 23 35.43 -2.39 5.96
C SER A 23 34.09 -2.88 6.52
N GLY A 24 34.01 -4.16 6.90
CA GLY A 24 32.83 -4.71 7.57
C GLY A 24 32.50 -3.99 8.88
N GLU A 25 33.54 -3.56 9.63
CA GLU A 25 33.38 -2.79 10.87
C GLU A 25 32.77 -1.39 10.62
N GLU A 26 33.08 -0.76 9.49
CA GLU A 26 32.49 0.51 9.11
C GLU A 26 31.04 0.35 8.71
N LEU A 27 30.69 -0.69 7.93
CA LEU A 27 29.29 -1.01 7.61
C LEU A 27 28.47 -1.28 8.88
N GLN A 28 29.03 -1.98 9.84
CA GLN A 28 28.39 -2.23 11.12
C GLN A 28 28.17 -0.93 11.91
N ARG A 29 29.15 -0.02 11.94
CA ARG A 29 28.99 1.31 12.58
C ARG A 29 27.87 2.10 11.90
N TRP A 30 27.82 2.12 10.57
CA TRP A 30 26.77 2.81 9.83
C TRP A 30 25.39 2.23 10.09
N GLN A 31 25.27 0.88 10.25
CA GLN A 31 24.01 0.24 10.64
C GLN A 31 23.57 0.71 12.04
N VAL A 32 24.47 0.73 13.00
CA VAL A 32 24.20 1.22 14.37
C VAL A 32 23.78 2.69 14.36
N ASP A 33 24.41 3.53 13.54
CA ASP A 33 24.05 4.94 13.41
C ASP A 33 22.70 5.13 12.74
N ALA A 34 22.36 4.30 11.75
CA ALA A 34 21.05 4.28 11.15
C ALA A 34 19.97 3.87 12.16
N ASP A 35 20.16 2.78 12.89
CA ASP A 35 19.23 2.29 13.91
C ASP A 35 19.02 3.34 15.02
N ARG A 36 20.09 4.02 15.43
CA ARG A 36 20.00 5.15 16.39
C ARG A 36 19.21 6.31 15.82
N ALA A 37 19.37 6.63 14.52
CA ALA A 37 18.59 7.68 13.87
C ALA A 37 17.09 7.34 13.83
N PHE A 38 16.73 6.10 13.56
CA PHE A 38 15.34 5.63 13.61
C PHE A 38 14.78 5.74 15.03
N LEU A 39 15.53 5.28 16.03
CA LEU A 39 15.12 5.37 17.44
C LEU A 39 14.90 6.81 17.90
N THR A 40 15.87 7.69 17.61
CA THR A 40 15.82 9.10 18.03
C THR A 40 14.67 9.87 17.38
N GLN A 41 14.29 9.49 16.15
CA GLN A 41 13.18 10.11 15.43
C GLN A 41 11.83 9.46 15.76
N GLY A 42 11.79 8.45 16.63
CA GLY A 42 10.57 7.72 16.98
C GLY A 42 9.97 6.97 15.79
N ILE A 43 10.80 6.54 14.82
CA ILE A 43 10.37 5.79 13.65
C ILE A 43 10.21 4.33 14.07
N THR A 44 9.08 4.06 14.68
CA THR A 44 8.78 2.78 15.30
C THR A 44 7.51 2.19 14.70
N PHE A 45 7.29 0.94 14.95
CA PHE A 45 6.04 0.31 14.64
C PHE A 45 5.66 -0.69 15.73
N THR A 46 4.36 -0.83 16.00
CA THR A 46 3.85 -1.75 17.02
C THR A 46 3.53 -3.08 16.37
N VAL A 47 4.09 -4.18 16.87
CA VAL A 47 3.78 -5.54 16.42
C VAL A 47 2.47 -5.98 17.08
N TYR A 48 1.45 -6.28 16.27
CA TYR A 48 0.23 -6.89 16.79
C TYR A 48 0.52 -8.30 17.34
N GLY A 49 0.05 -8.58 18.54
CA GLY A 49 0.20 -9.89 19.17
C GLY A 49 1.32 -9.99 20.22
N ASP A 50 2.11 -8.95 20.40
CA ASP A 50 2.99 -8.84 21.55
C ASP A 50 2.17 -8.31 22.74
N ALA A 51 1.90 -9.16 23.73
CA ALA A 51 1.10 -8.81 24.92
C ALA A 51 1.68 -7.65 25.75
N GLN A 52 2.92 -7.27 25.46
CA GLN A 52 3.61 -6.15 26.12
C GLN A 52 3.56 -4.84 25.32
N GLY A 53 2.98 -4.84 24.09
CA GLY A 53 2.89 -3.64 23.26
C GLY A 53 4.26 -3.03 22.93
N THR A 54 5.28 -3.88 22.76
CA THR A 54 6.65 -3.42 22.60
C THR A 54 6.79 -2.64 21.28
N GLU A 55 7.03 -1.37 21.40
CA GLU A 55 7.39 -0.50 20.28
C GLU A 55 8.78 -0.88 19.79
N ARG A 56 8.89 -1.27 18.53
CA ARG A 56 10.17 -1.67 17.91
C ARG A 56 10.56 -0.69 16.82
N ILE A 57 11.87 -0.47 16.67
CA ILE A 57 12.41 0.23 15.51
C ILE A 57 12.00 -0.53 14.26
N PHE A 58 11.58 0.20 13.23
CA PHE A 58 11.33 -0.40 11.92
C PHE A 58 12.66 -0.88 11.33
N PRO A 59 12.87 -2.20 11.08
CA PRO A 59 14.15 -2.70 10.64
C PRO A 59 14.54 -2.10 9.28
N PHE A 60 15.73 -1.53 9.22
CA PHE A 60 16.25 -0.85 8.05
C PHE A 60 17.56 -1.48 7.58
N ASP A 61 17.68 -1.73 6.28
CA ASP A 61 18.90 -2.18 5.62
C ASP A 61 19.57 -1.02 4.88
N LEU A 62 20.85 -0.83 5.12
CA LEU A 62 21.65 0.27 4.60
C LEU A 62 21.72 0.35 3.08
N LEU A 63 21.75 -0.81 2.40
CA LEU A 63 22.04 -0.85 0.97
C LEU A 63 20.82 -0.44 0.15
N PRO A 64 20.86 0.65 -0.62
CA PRO A 64 19.70 1.10 -1.37
C PRO A 64 19.35 0.14 -2.51
N ARG A 65 18.06 0.08 -2.86
CA ARG A 65 17.59 -0.51 -4.10
C ARG A 65 17.58 0.57 -5.18
N ILE A 66 18.32 0.36 -6.26
CA ILE A 66 18.42 1.32 -7.36
C ILE A 66 17.52 0.88 -8.51
N ILE A 67 16.73 1.81 -9.03
CA ILE A 67 15.82 1.65 -10.17
C ILE A 67 16.21 2.72 -11.19
N THR A 68 16.43 2.31 -12.44
CA THR A 68 16.78 3.23 -13.52
C THR A 68 15.60 4.11 -13.92
N ALA A 69 15.87 5.27 -14.51
CA ALA A 69 14.84 6.17 -15.02
C ALA A 69 13.88 5.45 -15.98
N ARG A 70 14.41 4.69 -16.94
CA ARG A 70 13.61 3.94 -17.91
C ARG A 70 12.67 2.92 -17.27
N GLU A 71 13.15 2.19 -16.24
CA GLU A 71 12.28 1.25 -15.50
C GLU A 71 11.18 2.02 -14.77
N TRP A 72 11.54 3.14 -14.15
CA TRP A 72 10.57 3.95 -13.40
C TRP A 72 9.51 4.57 -14.31
N ASP A 73 9.88 5.09 -15.47
CA ASP A 73 8.91 5.66 -16.42
C ASP A 73 7.87 4.64 -16.89
N THR A 74 8.26 3.37 -17.00
CA THR A 74 7.31 2.28 -17.28
C THR A 74 6.38 2.03 -16.09
N LEU A 75 6.93 2.03 -14.86
CA LEU A 75 6.13 1.87 -13.64
C LEU A 75 5.15 3.03 -13.47
N GLU A 76 5.61 4.26 -13.66
CA GLU A 76 4.79 5.46 -13.51
C GLU A 76 3.60 5.45 -14.48
N ARG A 77 3.82 5.17 -15.76
CA ARG A 77 2.75 5.05 -16.75
C ARG A 77 1.78 3.93 -16.42
N GLY A 78 2.29 2.76 -16.07
CA GLY A 78 1.46 1.59 -15.76
C GLY A 78 0.64 1.76 -14.48
N LEU A 79 1.20 2.36 -13.45
CA LEU A 79 0.47 2.66 -12.21
C LEU A 79 -0.57 3.75 -12.41
N THR A 80 -0.28 4.76 -13.23
CA THR A 80 -1.24 5.80 -13.62
C THR A 80 -2.43 5.20 -14.38
N GLN A 81 -2.17 4.37 -15.38
CA GLN A 81 -3.20 3.65 -16.14
C GLN A 81 -4.06 2.79 -15.20
N ARG A 82 -3.42 2.02 -14.35
CA ARG A 82 -4.07 1.10 -13.42
C ARG A 82 -5.00 1.82 -12.45
N LEU A 83 -4.52 2.86 -11.76
CA LEU A 83 -5.34 3.59 -10.79
C LEU A 83 -6.48 4.34 -11.44
N THR A 84 -6.29 4.84 -12.66
CA THR A 84 -7.37 5.45 -13.45
C THR A 84 -8.48 4.44 -13.75
N ALA A 85 -8.13 3.24 -14.22
CA ALA A 85 -9.11 2.19 -14.48
C ALA A 85 -9.85 1.74 -13.21
N ILE A 86 -9.14 1.63 -12.07
CA ILE A 86 -9.73 1.28 -10.77
C ILE A 86 -10.72 2.36 -10.30
N ASN A 87 -10.40 3.65 -10.45
CA ASN A 87 -11.34 4.73 -10.11
C ASN A 87 -12.60 4.70 -10.99
N LEU A 88 -12.45 4.43 -12.29
CA LEU A 88 -13.59 4.24 -13.21
C LEU A 88 -14.42 3.01 -12.84
N PHE A 89 -13.78 1.90 -12.46
CA PHE A 89 -14.47 0.72 -11.97
C PHE A 89 -15.30 1.01 -10.71
N LEU A 90 -14.71 1.69 -9.72
CA LEU A 90 -15.43 2.04 -8.50
C LEU A 90 -16.59 2.98 -8.77
N LYS A 91 -16.42 3.97 -9.66
CA LYS A 91 -17.51 4.82 -10.13
C LYS A 91 -18.62 3.98 -10.75
N ASP A 92 -18.28 3.05 -11.64
CA ASP A 92 -19.25 2.24 -12.37
C ASP A 92 -20.05 1.32 -11.46
N ILE A 93 -19.41 0.55 -10.57
CA ILE A 93 -20.10 -0.42 -9.70
C ILE A 93 -21.02 0.21 -8.66
N TYR A 94 -20.78 1.47 -8.31
CA TYR A 94 -21.64 2.21 -7.38
C TYR A 94 -22.73 3.03 -8.08
N ASN A 95 -22.71 3.14 -9.41
CA ASN A 95 -23.68 3.91 -10.19
C ASN A 95 -24.33 3.06 -11.30
N GLU A 96 -23.71 2.96 -12.48
CA GLU A 96 -24.31 2.36 -13.66
C GLU A 96 -24.17 0.83 -13.71
N GLY A 97 -23.06 0.29 -13.24
CA GLY A 97 -22.77 -1.15 -13.21
C GLY A 97 -22.54 -1.77 -14.58
N ARG A 98 -21.99 -1.01 -15.54
CA ARG A 98 -21.81 -1.43 -16.94
C ARG A 98 -20.93 -2.66 -17.07
N ILE A 99 -19.77 -2.66 -16.44
CA ILE A 99 -18.81 -3.79 -16.49
C ILE A 99 -19.42 -5.08 -15.94
N LEU A 100 -20.32 -4.95 -14.94
CA LEU A 100 -21.08 -6.07 -14.36
C LEU A 100 -22.21 -6.51 -15.29
N ALA A 101 -22.85 -5.57 -15.99
CA ALA A 101 -23.93 -5.87 -16.93
C ALA A 101 -23.41 -6.63 -18.16
N GLU A 102 -22.21 -6.28 -18.61
CA GLU A 102 -21.52 -6.95 -19.73
C GLU A 102 -20.84 -8.28 -19.32
N GLY A 103 -20.87 -8.63 -18.02
CA GLY A 103 -20.33 -9.90 -17.53
C GLY A 103 -18.81 -10.00 -17.52
N ILE A 104 -18.10 -8.89 -17.71
CA ILE A 104 -16.63 -8.86 -17.68
C ILE A 104 -16.12 -9.13 -16.26
N VAL A 105 -16.72 -8.46 -15.27
CA VAL A 105 -16.51 -8.78 -13.84
C VAL A 105 -17.79 -9.45 -13.33
N PRO A 106 -17.71 -10.63 -12.70
CA PRO A 106 -18.89 -11.30 -12.17
C PRO A 106 -19.58 -10.46 -11.08
N ARG A 107 -20.90 -10.30 -11.20
CA ARG A 107 -21.71 -9.52 -10.23
C ARG A 107 -21.59 -10.08 -8.82
N GLU A 108 -21.60 -11.39 -8.70
CA GLU A 108 -21.47 -12.11 -7.44
C GLU A 108 -20.15 -11.78 -6.75
N LEU A 109 -19.08 -11.62 -7.51
CA LEU A 109 -17.75 -11.27 -6.99
C LEU A 109 -17.77 -9.92 -6.28
N VAL A 110 -18.45 -8.93 -6.85
CA VAL A 110 -18.54 -7.57 -6.31
C VAL A 110 -19.53 -7.50 -5.15
N TYR A 111 -20.75 -8.01 -5.35
CA TYR A 111 -21.82 -7.83 -4.37
C TYR A 111 -21.70 -8.72 -3.14
N SER A 112 -20.95 -9.84 -3.23
CA SER A 112 -20.62 -10.67 -2.06
C SER A 112 -19.33 -10.20 -1.35
N CYS A 113 -18.61 -9.24 -1.91
CA CYS A 113 -17.44 -8.69 -1.23
C CYS A 113 -17.86 -7.98 0.07
N ARG A 114 -17.24 -8.37 1.19
CA ARG A 114 -17.55 -7.78 2.51
C ARG A 114 -17.29 -6.26 2.57
N HIS A 115 -16.46 -5.75 1.65
CA HIS A 115 -16.14 -4.34 1.55
C HIS A 115 -17.02 -3.56 0.59
N TYR A 116 -17.97 -4.23 -0.08
CA TYR A 116 -18.97 -3.52 -0.87
C TYR A 116 -19.95 -2.78 0.05
N ARG A 117 -20.06 -1.48 -0.15
CA ARG A 117 -20.90 -0.61 0.69
C ARG A 117 -22.13 -0.17 -0.09
N ARG A 118 -23.29 -0.75 0.24
CA ARG A 118 -24.57 -0.41 -0.40
C ARG A 118 -24.91 1.07 -0.27
N GLU A 119 -24.48 1.67 0.81
CA GLU A 119 -24.64 3.08 1.18
C GLU A 119 -23.98 4.03 0.17
N MET A 120 -23.04 3.52 -0.61
CA MET A 120 -22.35 4.28 -1.65
C MET A 120 -23.08 4.29 -3.00
N ARG A 121 -24.13 3.51 -3.16
CA ARG A 121 -24.88 3.47 -4.43
C ARG A 121 -25.51 4.82 -4.72
N GLY A 122 -25.27 5.34 -5.94
CA GLY A 122 -25.76 6.62 -6.42
C GLY A 122 -25.10 7.84 -5.77
N VAL A 123 -24.04 7.64 -4.97
CA VAL A 123 -23.27 8.76 -4.40
C VAL A 123 -22.30 9.30 -5.45
N ARG A 124 -22.39 10.61 -5.71
CA ARG A 124 -21.46 11.30 -6.60
C ARG A 124 -20.22 11.71 -5.82
N VAL A 125 -19.10 11.11 -6.14
CA VAL A 125 -17.80 11.47 -5.58
C VAL A 125 -17.20 12.59 -6.42
N HIS A 126 -16.71 13.64 -5.76
CA HIS A 126 -16.11 14.77 -6.47
C HIS A 126 -14.93 14.30 -7.32
N ARG A 127 -14.88 14.73 -8.59
CA ARG A 127 -13.88 14.33 -9.60
C ARG A 127 -13.79 12.83 -9.86
N ASP A 128 -14.76 12.05 -9.45
CA ASP A 128 -14.73 10.58 -9.54
C ASP A 128 -13.50 9.96 -8.84
N ALA A 129 -12.88 10.69 -7.91
CA ALA A 129 -11.68 10.26 -7.18
C ALA A 129 -12.07 9.42 -5.96
N TYR A 130 -12.47 8.17 -6.19
CA TYR A 130 -12.77 7.21 -5.10
C TYR A 130 -11.49 6.86 -4.33
N VAL A 131 -10.40 6.58 -5.04
CA VAL A 131 -9.08 6.31 -4.47
C VAL A 131 -8.17 7.50 -4.78
N SER A 132 -7.89 8.30 -3.77
CA SER A 132 -6.96 9.44 -3.85
C SER A 132 -5.53 9.05 -3.54
N VAL A 133 -5.32 7.97 -2.77
CA VAL A 133 -4.00 7.46 -2.39
C VAL A 133 -3.96 5.96 -2.58
N ALA A 134 -3.06 5.47 -3.40
CA ALA A 134 -2.86 4.03 -3.63
C ALA A 134 -1.44 3.60 -3.31
N GLY A 135 -1.28 2.36 -2.85
CA GLY A 135 -0.01 1.67 -2.74
C GLY A 135 -0.10 0.32 -3.43
N SER A 136 0.54 0.14 -4.56
CA SER A 136 0.54 -1.13 -5.30
C SER A 136 1.80 -1.92 -4.99
N ASP A 137 1.66 -3.18 -4.61
CA ASP A 137 2.78 -4.05 -4.34
C ASP A 137 3.29 -4.68 -5.62
N LEU A 138 4.53 -4.40 -5.95
CA LEU A 138 5.20 -4.86 -7.16
C LEU A 138 6.30 -5.87 -6.81
N VAL A 139 6.40 -6.91 -7.61
CA VAL A 139 7.51 -7.84 -7.55
C VAL A 139 8.25 -7.85 -8.88
N ARG A 140 9.57 -8.04 -8.83
CA ARG A 140 10.37 -8.20 -10.04
C ARG A 140 10.54 -9.69 -10.29
N THR A 141 10.16 -10.14 -11.46
CA THR A 141 10.34 -11.52 -11.94
C THR A 141 11.79 -11.80 -12.33
N GLN A 142 12.11 -13.07 -12.59
CA GLN A 142 13.48 -13.47 -12.96
C GLN A 142 13.95 -12.85 -14.28
N ASP A 143 13.04 -12.62 -15.23
CA ASP A 143 13.30 -11.95 -16.49
C ASP A 143 13.45 -10.42 -16.36
N GLY A 144 13.34 -9.90 -15.13
CA GLY A 144 13.58 -8.49 -14.81
C GLY A 144 12.35 -7.58 -14.93
N ARG A 145 11.19 -8.09 -15.37
CA ARG A 145 9.95 -7.31 -15.47
C ARG A 145 9.33 -7.10 -14.08
N PHE A 146 8.67 -5.96 -13.90
CA PHE A 146 7.82 -5.73 -12.75
C PHE A 146 6.40 -6.18 -13.03
N VAL A 147 5.80 -6.90 -12.08
CA VAL A 147 4.41 -7.32 -12.11
C VAL A 147 3.71 -6.90 -10.82
N VAL A 148 2.42 -6.64 -10.89
CA VAL A 148 1.62 -6.24 -9.73
C VAL A 148 1.21 -7.47 -8.95
N LEU A 149 1.45 -7.46 -7.63
CA LEU A 149 1.08 -8.54 -6.71
C LEU A 149 -0.27 -8.29 -6.04
N GLU A 150 -0.53 -7.04 -5.64
CA GLU A 150 -1.80 -6.58 -5.04
C GLU A 150 -1.88 -5.05 -5.07
N ASP A 151 -3.08 -4.51 -4.90
CA ASP A 151 -3.33 -3.09 -4.72
C ASP A 151 -3.87 -2.83 -3.31
N ASN A 152 -3.36 -1.78 -2.65
CA ASN A 152 -3.82 -1.32 -1.36
C ASN A 152 -4.52 0.04 -1.56
N LEU A 153 -5.85 0.06 -1.45
CA LEU A 153 -6.71 1.17 -1.90
C LEU A 153 -7.65 1.71 -0.82
N ARG A 154 -7.67 1.10 0.37
CA ARG A 154 -8.45 1.59 1.52
C ARG A 154 -7.65 2.59 2.33
N VAL A 155 -6.63 2.13 3.03
CA VAL A 155 -5.74 2.89 3.93
C VAL A 155 -4.29 2.46 3.70
N PRO A 156 -3.71 2.69 2.50
CA PRO A 156 -2.33 2.31 2.23
C PRO A 156 -1.39 2.97 3.24
N SER A 157 -0.41 2.21 3.74
CA SER A 157 0.58 2.68 4.70
C SER A 157 2.01 2.32 4.28
N GLY A 158 2.98 2.97 4.92
CA GLY A 158 4.40 2.74 4.71
C GLY A 158 5.14 3.90 4.02
N VAL A 159 4.45 4.95 3.58
CA VAL A 159 5.10 6.10 2.93
C VAL A 159 5.98 6.90 3.89
N SER A 160 5.62 6.98 5.17
CA SER A 160 6.46 7.60 6.19
C SER A 160 7.81 6.90 6.33
N TYR A 161 7.82 5.58 6.24
CA TYR A 161 9.06 4.79 6.26
C TYR A 161 9.88 4.98 4.98
N MET A 162 9.25 5.11 3.80
CA MET A 162 9.95 5.47 2.57
C MET A 162 10.70 6.80 2.71
N LEU A 163 10.03 7.82 3.25
CA LEU A 163 10.62 9.15 3.47
C LEU A 163 11.72 9.10 4.54
N ALA A 164 11.49 8.41 5.64
CA ALA A 164 12.45 8.24 6.71
C ALA A 164 13.70 7.47 6.25
N ASN A 165 13.52 6.38 5.49
CA ASN A 165 14.63 5.63 4.90
C ASN A 165 15.54 6.55 4.07
N ARG A 166 14.95 7.42 3.22
CA ARG A 166 15.69 8.37 2.40
C ARG A 166 16.50 9.35 3.24
N GLU A 167 15.94 9.90 4.31
CA GLU A 167 16.63 10.84 5.17
C GLU A 167 17.79 10.18 5.95
N VAL A 168 17.61 8.93 6.38
CA VAL A 168 18.69 8.17 7.03
C VAL A 168 19.77 7.82 6.03
N THR A 169 19.43 7.35 4.83
CA THR A 169 20.41 6.99 3.78
C THR A 169 21.26 8.18 3.37
N LYS A 170 20.67 9.39 3.24
CA LYS A 170 21.43 10.61 2.96
C LYS A 170 22.49 10.94 4.03
N ARG A 171 22.21 10.61 5.30
CA ARG A 171 23.15 10.83 6.40
C ARG A 171 24.27 9.80 6.42
N VAL A 172 23.95 8.55 6.10
CA VAL A 172 24.90 7.43 6.11
C VAL A 172 25.81 7.46 4.87
N PHE A 173 25.24 7.76 3.68
CA PHE A 173 25.96 7.76 2.41
C PHE A 173 25.93 9.12 1.68
N PRO A 174 26.36 10.22 2.29
CA PRO A 174 26.22 11.54 1.67
C PRO A 174 26.99 11.66 0.34
N GLY A 175 28.19 11.09 0.26
CA GLY A 175 29.02 11.08 -0.96
C GLY A 175 28.42 10.25 -2.08
N LEU A 176 27.91 9.08 -1.75
CA LEU A 176 27.28 8.17 -2.71
C LEU A 176 25.95 8.75 -3.24
N PHE A 177 25.15 9.34 -2.37
CA PHE A 177 23.91 9.99 -2.77
C PHE A 177 24.14 11.13 -3.79
N THR A 178 25.25 11.86 -3.66
CA THR A 178 25.63 12.91 -4.62
C THR A 178 26.11 12.36 -5.96
N LYS A 179 26.77 11.18 -5.97
CA LYS A 179 27.21 10.51 -7.21
C LYS A 179 26.02 10.00 -8.04
N TYR A 180 24.94 9.59 -7.37
CA TYR A 180 23.73 9.15 -8.03
C TYR A 180 22.74 10.31 -8.11
N ASN A 181 22.35 10.73 -9.29
CA ASN A 181 21.29 11.72 -9.49
C ASN A 181 19.93 11.10 -9.12
N VAL A 182 19.62 11.02 -7.81
CA VAL A 182 18.41 10.39 -7.29
C VAL A 182 17.25 11.37 -7.32
N ARG A 183 16.14 10.98 -7.93
CA ARG A 183 14.90 11.78 -7.96
C ARG A 183 14.43 12.09 -6.52
N PRO A 184 14.05 13.35 -6.22
CA PRO A 184 13.63 13.76 -4.88
C PRO A 184 12.24 13.21 -4.55
N ILE A 185 12.03 12.85 -3.27
CA ILE A 185 10.73 12.38 -2.75
C ILE A 185 10.22 13.25 -1.59
N SER A 186 11.02 14.22 -1.14
CA SER A 186 10.68 15.10 0.00
C SER A 186 9.44 15.98 -0.22
N HIS A 187 9.01 16.14 -1.47
CA HIS A 187 7.79 16.87 -1.83
C HIS A 187 6.49 16.08 -1.58
N TYR A 188 6.56 14.84 -1.10
CA TYR A 188 5.38 13.98 -0.90
C TYR A 188 4.28 14.63 -0.05
N GLY A 189 4.64 15.24 1.08
CA GLY A 189 3.67 15.89 1.95
C GLY A 189 2.90 17.02 1.23
N GLN A 190 3.59 17.80 0.41
CA GLN A 190 2.98 18.86 -0.40
C GLN A 190 2.10 18.28 -1.52
N ALA A 191 2.56 17.22 -2.18
CA ALA A 191 1.79 16.54 -3.23
C ALA A 191 0.51 15.89 -2.65
N LEU A 192 0.59 15.26 -1.48
CA LEU A 192 -0.57 14.71 -0.78
C LEU A 192 -1.55 15.82 -0.40
N LEU A 193 -1.08 16.93 0.15
CA LEU A 193 -1.92 18.08 0.49
C LEU A 193 -2.62 18.63 -0.75
N ALA A 194 -1.92 18.78 -1.88
CA ALA A 194 -2.49 19.23 -3.14
C ALA A 194 -3.58 18.25 -3.64
N THR A 195 -3.30 16.95 -3.57
CA THR A 195 -4.29 15.90 -3.90
C THR A 195 -5.55 16.00 -3.06
N LEU A 196 -5.40 16.19 -1.74
CA LEU A 196 -6.55 16.31 -0.83
C LEU A 196 -7.34 17.62 -1.06
N ARG A 197 -6.65 18.71 -1.42
CA ARG A 197 -7.32 19.95 -1.83
C ARG A 197 -8.12 19.77 -3.12
N ALA A 198 -7.58 19.05 -4.08
CA ALA A 198 -8.24 18.80 -5.36
C ALA A 198 -9.56 18.03 -5.22
N VAL A 199 -9.66 17.13 -4.25
CA VAL A 199 -10.88 16.33 -4.00
C VAL A 199 -11.84 16.99 -3.01
N ALA A 200 -11.58 18.22 -2.55
CA ALA A 200 -12.46 18.96 -1.67
C ALA A 200 -13.85 19.22 -2.33
N PRO A 201 -14.92 19.37 -1.55
CA PRO A 201 -16.22 19.75 -2.08
C PRO A 201 -16.14 21.02 -2.93
N PRO A 202 -16.97 21.17 -3.98
CA PRO A 202 -16.96 22.35 -4.83
C PRO A 202 -17.19 23.64 -4.03
N ASN A 203 -16.68 24.76 -4.51
CA ASN A 203 -16.77 26.08 -3.87
C ASN A 203 -16.06 26.19 -2.51
N ARG A 204 -14.97 25.42 -2.32
CA ARG A 204 -14.08 25.47 -1.17
C ARG A 204 -12.65 25.81 -1.63
N PRO A 205 -12.33 27.11 -1.85
CA PRO A 205 -11.01 27.51 -2.38
C PRO A 205 -9.87 27.26 -1.38
N ASP A 206 -10.15 27.31 -0.07
CA ASP A 206 -9.20 26.97 1.00
C ASP A 206 -9.85 25.96 1.97
N PRO A 207 -9.90 24.67 1.58
CA PRO A 207 -10.58 23.66 2.37
C PRO A 207 -9.81 23.33 3.65
N THR A 208 -10.55 23.17 4.76
CA THR A 208 -10.00 22.60 5.99
C THR A 208 -9.86 21.10 5.85
N ILE A 209 -8.62 20.62 5.88
CA ILE A 209 -8.25 19.20 5.77
C ILE A 209 -7.81 18.70 7.13
N VAL A 210 -8.22 17.48 7.48
CA VAL A 210 -7.76 16.79 8.71
C VAL A 210 -7.34 15.36 8.41
N VAL A 211 -6.43 14.82 9.22
CA VAL A 211 -6.11 13.39 9.24
C VAL A 211 -6.90 12.74 10.38
N LEU A 212 -7.81 11.83 10.05
CA LEU A 212 -8.60 11.08 11.03
C LEU A 212 -7.86 9.78 11.40
N THR A 213 -7.40 9.71 12.64
CA THR A 213 -6.69 8.54 13.19
C THR A 213 -7.57 7.76 14.17
N PRO A 214 -7.41 6.42 14.28
CA PRO A 214 -8.02 5.64 15.36
C PRO A 214 -7.30 5.81 16.71
N GLY A 215 -6.22 6.61 16.77
CA GLY A 215 -5.48 6.91 18.00
C GLY A 215 -4.20 6.09 18.17
N VAL A 216 -3.55 6.31 19.29
CA VAL A 216 -2.19 5.80 19.61
C VAL A 216 -2.09 4.27 19.65
N GLY A 217 -3.18 3.55 19.86
CA GLY A 217 -3.20 2.08 19.84
C GLY A 217 -3.07 1.45 18.45
N ASN A 218 -3.09 2.27 17.38
CA ASN A 218 -2.93 1.76 16.02
C ASN A 218 -1.45 1.60 15.66
N SER A 219 -1.07 0.45 15.07
CA SER A 219 0.32 0.18 14.68
C SER A 219 0.92 1.20 13.70
N ALA A 220 0.08 1.87 12.90
CA ALA A 220 0.50 2.89 11.96
C ALA A 220 0.35 4.33 12.51
N TYR A 221 0.16 4.52 13.83
CA TYR A 221 -0.04 5.84 14.42
C TYR A 221 1.13 6.80 14.15
N PHE A 222 2.36 6.30 14.17
CA PHE A 222 3.53 7.06 13.75
C PHE A 222 3.31 7.71 12.37
N GLU A 223 2.88 6.92 11.37
CA GLU A 223 2.62 7.43 10.03
C GLU A 223 1.51 8.46 10.00
N HIS A 224 0.45 8.28 10.79
CA HIS A 224 -0.65 9.25 10.84
C HIS A 224 -0.18 10.62 11.35
N ALA A 225 0.59 10.63 12.45
CA ALA A 225 1.18 11.82 13.01
C ALA A 225 2.23 12.45 12.09
N PHE A 226 3.07 11.63 11.47
CA PHE A 226 4.08 12.06 10.51
C PHE A 226 3.43 12.78 9.32
N LEU A 227 2.43 12.18 8.68
CA LEU A 227 1.76 12.76 7.52
C LEU A 227 0.98 14.04 7.85
N ALA A 228 0.31 14.09 9.00
CA ALA A 228 -0.37 15.30 9.45
C ALA A 228 0.63 16.46 9.62
N ARG A 229 1.80 16.19 10.18
CA ARG A 229 2.88 17.17 10.35
C ARG A 229 3.47 17.60 9.00
N GLU A 230 3.77 16.66 8.10
CA GLU A 230 4.33 16.97 6.77
C GLU A 230 3.38 17.81 5.91
N MET A 231 2.07 17.62 6.05
CA MET A 231 1.06 18.42 5.38
C MET A 231 0.73 19.73 6.11
N GLY A 232 1.10 19.87 7.38
CA GLY A 232 0.69 21.01 8.22
C GLY A 232 -0.80 21.04 8.53
N VAL A 233 -1.46 19.87 8.66
CA VAL A 233 -2.89 19.74 8.95
C VAL A 233 -3.14 19.09 10.30
N PRO A 234 -4.31 19.34 10.96
CA PRO A 234 -4.64 18.70 12.23
C PRO A 234 -4.72 17.17 12.12
N LEU A 235 -4.16 16.48 13.12
CA LEU A 235 -4.41 15.08 13.42
C LEU A 235 -5.57 15.03 14.42
N VAL A 236 -6.64 14.31 14.09
CA VAL A 236 -7.86 14.23 14.91
C VAL A 236 -8.29 12.78 15.12
N GLU A 237 -8.92 12.51 16.25
CA GLU A 237 -9.68 11.29 16.52
C GLU A 237 -11.18 11.53 16.31
N GLY A 238 -11.99 10.47 16.23
CA GLY A 238 -13.43 10.59 16.05
C GLY A 238 -14.12 11.49 17.08
N ARG A 239 -13.64 11.46 18.34
CA ARG A 239 -14.16 12.31 19.44
C ARG A 239 -13.91 13.82 19.25
N ASP A 240 -12.95 14.20 18.41
CA ASP A 240 -12.63 15.59 18.10
C ASP A 240 -13.54 16.17 17.02
N LEU A 241 -14.29 15.30 16.34
CA LEU A 241 -15.22 15.66 15.28
C LEU A 241 -16.67 15.52 15.73
N LEU A 242 -17.54 16.26 15.07
CA LEU A 242 -18.99 16.12 15.18
C LEU A 242 -19.67 16.50 13.87
N VAL A 243 -20.86 15.94 13.65
CA VAL A 243 -21.72 16.33 12.52
C VAL A 243 -22.92 17.12 13.05
N HIS A 244 -23.16 18.28 12.47
CA HIS A 244 -24.34 19.10 12.73
C HIS A 244 -24.89 19.61 11.39
N ASP A 245 -26.15 19.39 11.14
CA ASP A 245 -26.85 19.74 9.88
C ASP A 245 -26.09 19.28 8.62
N THR A 246 -25.64 18.02 8.65
CA THR A 246 -24.83 17.38 7.58
C THR A 246 -23.45 18.00 7.35
N VAL A 247 -23.01 18.93 8.16
CA VAL A 247 -21.68 19.54 8.10
C VAL A 247 -20.79 18.95 9.19
N VAL A 248 -19.57 18.60 8.81
CA VAL A 248 -18.56 18.11 9.77
C VAL A 248 -17.83 19.28 10.40
N TYR A 249 -17.69 19.25 11.71
CA TYR A 249 -16.92 20.24 12.47
C TYR A 249 -15.87 19.57 13.34
N MET A 250 -14.72 20.20 13.44
CA MET A 250 -13.67 19.88 14.41
C MET A 250 -13.81 20.80 15.64
N ARG A 251 -13.69 20.21 16.83
CA ARG A 251 -13.62 20.93 18.10
C ARG A 251 -12.26 21.59 18.24
N THR A 252 -12.24 22.89 18.48
CA THR A 252 -10.99 23.64 18.74
C THR A 252 -11.16 24.49 19.99
N THR A 253 -10.07 25.01 20.53
CA THR A 253 -10.08 25.94 21.66
C THR A 253 -10.80 27.25 21.36
N SER A 254 -10.98 27.60 20.07
CA SER A 254 -11.69 28.78 19.60
C SER A 254 -13.12 28.49 19.18
N GLY A 255 -13.65 27.28 19.41
CA GLY A 255 -14.98 26.84 18.99
C GLY A 255 -14.95 25.79 17.88
N LEU A 256 -16.06 25.67 17.17
CA LEU A 256 -16.19 24.68 16.08
C LEU A 256 -15.61 25.23 14.78
N ARG A 257 -14.77 24.46 14.14
CA ARG A 257 -14.23 24.75 12.81
C ARG A 257 -14.73 23.70 11.82
N ARG A 258 -15.33 24.14 10.72
CA ARG A 258 -15.79 23.26 9.64
C ARG A 258 -14.62 22.45 9.08
N VAL A 259 -14.88 21.17 8.76
CA VAL A 259 -13.98 20.27 8.07
C VAL A 259 -14.55 19.96 6.69
N ASP A 260 -13.73 20.13 5.64
CA ASP A 260 -14.13 19.94 4.25
C ASP A 260 -13.54 18.64 3.66
N VAL A 261 -12.37 18.20 4.12
CA VAL A 261 -11.74 16.95 3.67
C VAL A 261 -11.21 16.16 4.86
N ILE A 262 -11.52 14.89 4.90
CA ILE A 262 -10.99 13.93 5.88
C ILE A 262 -10.07 12.95 5.16
N TYR A 263 -8.77 13.01 5.43
CA TYR A 263 -7.86 11.92 5.09
C TYR A 263 -7.95 10.87 6.18
N ARG A 264 -8.71 9.82 5.90
CA ARG A 264 -9.00 8.79 6.89
C ARG A 264 -7.90 7.75 7.03
N ARG A 265 -7.63 7.38 8.28
CA ARG A 265 -6.79 6.23 8.64
C ARG A 265 -7.61 5.22 9.46
N VAL A 266 -8.93 5.35 9.42
CA VAL A 266 -9.93 4.47 10.05
C VAL A 266 -10.61 3.66 8.95
N ASP A 267 -10.81 2.35 9.18
CA ASP A 267 -11.48 1.47 8.21
C ASP A 267 -12.98 1.79 8.13
N ASP A 268 -13.61 1.46 6.99
CA ASP A 268 -15.02 1.73 6.70
C ASP A 268 -15.96 1.32 7.84
N ASP A 269 -15.75 0.11 8.39
CA ASP A 269 -16.60 -0.45 9.45
C ASP A 269 -16.68 0.46 10.70
N TYR A 270 -15.67 1.28 10.93
CA TYR A 270 -15.55 2.10 12.13
C TYR A 270 -15.82 3.60 11.88
N LEU A 271 -16.07 4.03 10.62
CA LEU A 271 -16.19 5.45 10.28
C LEU A 271 -17.45 6.12 10.82
N ASP A 272 -18.57 5.42 10.83
CA ASP A 272 -19.87 5.98 11.28
C ASP A 272 -20.67 4.93 12.04
N PRO A 273 -20.84 5.07 13.37
CA PRO A 273 -21.60 4.10 14.15
C PRO A 273 -23.09 4.05 13.81
N LEU A 274 -23.65 5.06 13.15
CA LEU A 274 -25.05 5.07 12.71
C LEU A 274 -25.28 4.30 11.40
N ALA A 275 -24.21 4.08 10.64
CA ALA A 275 -24.30 3.45 9.31
C ALA A 275 -23.65 2.06 9.24
N PHE A 276 -22.59 1.85 10.03
CA PHE A 276 -21.80 0.64 9.97
C PHE A 276 -21.78 -0.09 11.33
N ARG A 277 -20.66 -0.14 11.99
CA ARG A 277 -20.52 -0.85 13.26
C ARG A 277 -20.99 0.02 14.44
N ALA A 278 -22.13 -0.31 15.03
CA ALA A 278 -22.80 0.50 16.06
C ALA A 278 -22.00 0.69 17.35
N ASP A 279 -21.07 -0.23 17.65
CA ASP A 279 -20.17 -0.14 18.82
C ASP A 279 -18.85 0.61 18.53
N SER A 280 -18.73 1.25 17.37
CA SER A 280 -17.52 2.00 17.03
C SER A 280 -17.41 3.29 17.82
N HIS A 281 -16.26 3.47 18.47
CA HIS A 281 -15.83 4.71 19.12
C HIS A 281 -14.75 5.47 18.31
N LEU A 282 -14.36 4.95 17.14
CA LEU A 282 -13.27 5.49 16.33
C LEU A 282 -13.75 6.48 15.27
N GLY A 283 -15.02 6.42 14.91
CA GLY A 283 -15.63 7.23 13.86
C GLY A 283 -16.46 8.38 14.39
N VAL A 284 -17.28 8.94 13.49
CA VAL A 284 -18.10 10.12 13.75
C VAL A 284 -19.55 9.83 13.38
N ALA A 285 -20.47 9.94 14.32
CA ALA A 285 -21.89 9.70 14.08
C ALA A 285 -22.44 10.69 13.05
N GLY A 286 -23.07 10.18 11.99
CA GLY A 286 -23.64 10.96 10.90
C GLY A 286 -22.64 11.35 9.80
N LEU A 287 -21.41 10.88 9.85
CA LEU A 287 -20.38 11.18 8.85
C LEU A 287 -20.78 10.74 7.44
N LEU A 288 -21.40 9.55 7.31
CA LEU A 288 -21.91 9.07 6.02
C LEU A 288 -22.94 10.02 5.41
N ASN A 289 -23.83 10.58 6.21
CA ASN A 289 -24.84 11.54 5.73
C ASN A 289 -24.19 12.84 5.27
N ALA A 290 -23.21 13.35 6.00
CA ALA A 290 -22.42 14.52 5.61
C ALA A 290 -21.69 14.30 4.29
N PHE A 291 -21.09 13.11 4.10
CA PHE A 291 -20.42 12.72 2.87
C PHE A 291 -21.40 12.59 1.70
N ARG A 292 -22.53 11.89 1.88
CA ARG A 292 -23.56 11.72 0.83
C ARG A 292 -24.20 13.03 0.40
N SER A 293 -24.29 14.01 1.30
CA SER A 293 -24.78 15.35 0.98
C SER A 293 -23.75 16.25 0.28
N GLY A 294 -22.53 15.74 0.04
CA GLY A 294 -21.45 16.48 -0.60
C GLY A 294 -20.85 17.60 0.26
N GLN A 295 -21.07 17.57 1.59
CA GLN A 295 -20.57 18.61 2.50
C GLN A 295 -19.14 18.36 2.98
N VAL A 296 -18.65 17.12 2.85
CA VAL A 296 -17.29 16.70 3.18
C VAL A 296 -16.82 15.67 2.17
N SER A 297 -15.54 15.68 1.84
CA SER A 297 -14.88 14.60 1.08
C SER A 297 -14.09 13.70 2.01
N ILE A 298 -14.07 12.40 1.69
CA ILE A 298 -13.32 11.38 2.43
C ILE A 298 -12.33 10.73 1.48
N ALA A 299 -11.05 10.79 1.78
CA ALA A 299 -9.96 10.18 1.03
C ALA A 299 -9.30 9.04 1.86
N ASN A 300 -9.21 7.80 1.39
CA ASN A 300 -9.94 7.25 0.24
C ASN A 300 -11.42 7.10 0.60
N CYS A 301 -12.27 7.13 -0.40
CA CYS A 301 -13.72 7.04 -0.20
C CYS A 301 -14.14 5.77 0.55
N ILE A 302 -15.32 5.83 1.14
CA ILE A 302 -16.01 4.66 1.66
C ILE A 302 -16.26 3.68 0.51
N GLY A 303 -16.08 2.39 0.76
CA GLY A 303 -16.36 1.33 -0.21
C GLY A 303 -15.24 1.03 -1.22
N THR A 304 -14.07 1.70 -1.13
CA THR A 304 -12.92 1.38 -2.00
C THR A 304 -12.35 0.00 -1.76
N GLY A 305 -12.66 -0.62 -0.63
CA GLY A 305 -12.19 -1.95 -0.27
C GLY A 305 -12.65 -3.06 -1.21
N VAL A 306 -13.64 -2.83 -2.08
CA VAL A 306 -13.96 -3.77 -3.18
C VAL A 306 -12.77 -3.93 -4.12
N ALA A 307 -12.06 -2.86 -4.40
CA ALA A 307 -10.90 -2.92 -5.28
C ALA A 307 -9.62 -3.43 -4.58
N ASP A 308 -9.60 -3.46 -3.23
CA ASP A 308 -8.57 -4.16 -2.43
C ASP A 308 -8.73 -5.69 -2.45
N ASP A 309 -9.94 -6.21 -2.77
CA ASP A 309 -10.24 -7.63 -2.79
C ASP A 309 -9.36 -8.34 -3.84
N LYS A 310 -8.58 -9.33 -3.39
CA LYS A 310 -7.62 -10.02 -4.26
C LYS A 310 -8.26 -10.77 -5.43
N ALA A 311 -9.54 -11.12 -5.32
CA ALA A 311 -10.27 -11.72 -6.44
C ALA A 311 -10.74 -10.66 -7.44
N VAL A 312 -11.09 -9.45 -6.97
CA VAL A 312 -11.39 -8.31 -7.85
C VAL A 312 -10.13 -7.78 -8.53
N TYR A 313 -9.01 -7.74 -7.82
CA TYR A 313 -7.70 -7.39 -8.37
C TYR A 313 -7.37 -8.17 -9.65
N ALA A 314 -7.72 -9.46 -9.72
CA ALA A 314 -7.45 -10.30 -10.89
C ALA A 314 -8.08 -9.76 -12.19
N TYR A 315 -9.10 -8.92 -12.09
CA TYR A 315 -9.81 -8.33 -13.23
C TYR A 315 -9.32 -6.91 -13.61
N VAL A 316 -8.27 -6.38 -12.96
CA VAL A 316 -7.80 -5.03 -13.32
C VAL A 316 -7.29 -4.93 -14.75
N PRO A 317 -6.64 -5.94 -15.36
CA PRO A 317 -6.33 -5.93 -16.79
C PRO A 317 -7.58 -5.75 -17.68
N GLU A 318 -8.67 -6.43 -17.36
CA GLU A 318 -9.96 -6.31 -18.07
C GLU A 318 -10.60 -4.94 -17.84
N MET A 319 -10.47 -4.36 -16.64
CA MET A 319 -10.93 -3.00 -16.34
C MET A 319 -10.19 -1.98 -17.22
N ILE A 320 -8.88 -2.12 -17.40
CA ILE A 320 -8.06 -1.26 -18.26
C ILE A 320 -8.58 -1.34 -19.69
N ARG A 321 -8.77 -2.53 -20.26
CA ARG A 321 -9.30 -2.71 -21.60
C ARG A 321 -10.70 -2.12 -21.75
N PHE A 322 -11.56 -2.35 -20.75
CA PHE A 322 -12.96 -1.91 -20.81
C PHE A 322 -13.12 -0.40 -20.71
N TYR A 323 -12.46 0.25 -19.74
CA TYR A 323 -12.66 1.67 -19.48
C TYR A 323 -11.73 2.58 -20.28
N LEU A 324 -10.51 2.12 -20.57
CA LEU A 324 -9.50 2.94 -21.24
C LEU A 324 -9.29 2.55 -22.70
N SER A 325 -9.85 1.42 -23.16
CA SER A 325 -9.61 0.87 -24.50
C SER A 325 -8.11 0.70 -24.81
N ASP A 326 -7.34 0.29 -23.83
CA ASP A 326 -5.88 0.20 -23.87
C ASP A 326 -5.40 -1.16 -23.33
N GLU A 327 -4.18 -1.57 -23.67
CA GLU A 327 -3.58 -2.78 -23.10
C GLU A 327 -2.85 -2.46 -21.78
N PRO A 328 -2.88 -3.37 -20.80
CA PRO A 328 -2.17 -3.19 -19.54
C PRO A 328 -0.66 -3.02 -19.75
N ILE A 329 -0.10 -1.93 -19.24
CA ILE A 329 1.35 -1.70 -19.24
C ILE A 329 2.04 -2.57 -18.17
N LEU A 330 1.38 -2.76 -17.02
CA LEU A 330 1.85 -3.64 -15.96
C LEU A 330 0.93 -4.86 -15.86
N GLU A 331 1.52 -6.03 -16.00
CA GLU A 331 0.80 -7.29 -15.83
C GLU A 331 0.53 -7.58 -14.35
N ASN A 332 -0.52 -8.33 -14.07
CA ASN A 332 -0.75 -8.94 -12.77
C ASN A 332 0.11 -10.21 -12.61
N VAL A 333 0.38 -10.58 -11.36
CA VAL A 333 0.74 -11.96 -11.06
C VAL A 333 -0.43 -12.86 -11.44
N GLU A 334 -0.15 -13.98 -12.13
CA GLU A 334 -1.16 -14.99 -12.46
C GLU A 334 -1.94 -15.37 -11.20
N THR A 335 -3.28 -15.34 -11.29
CA THR A 335 -4.14 -15.52 -10.11
C THR A 335 -5.29 -16.45 -10.44
N TYR A 336 -5.33 -17.57 -9.73
CA TYR A 336 -6.40 -18.55 -9.79
C TYR A 336 -7.50 -18.17 -8.80
N LEU A 337 -8.73 -18.04 -9.30
CA LEU A 337 -9.89 -17.68 -8.51
C LEU A 337 -10.61 -18.95 -8.04
N CYS A 338 -10.51 -19.31 -6.77
CA CYS A 338 -11.14 -20.52 -6.25
C CYS A 338 -12.67 -20.52 -6.39
N ALA A 339 -13.29 -19.36 -6.63
CA ALA A 339 -14.71 -19.28 -7.02
C ALA A 339 -15.03 -19.93 -8.39
N LYS A 340 -14.01 -20.09 -9.27
CA LYS A 340 -14.16 -20.76 -10.56
C LYS A 340 -13.87 -22.25 -10.39
N PRO A 341 -14.80 -23.18 -10.81
CA PRO A 341 -14.59 -24.62 -10.60
C PRO A 341 -13.30 -25.16 -11.21
N SER A 342 -12.89 -24.66 -12.39
CA SER A 342 -11.64 -25.07 -13.04
C SER A 342 -10.42 -24.71 -12.19
N ASP A 343 -10.39 -23.45 -11.70
CA ASP A 343 -9.28 -22.94 -10.92
C ASP A 343 -9.24 -23.62 -9.54
N LEU A 344 -10.42 -23.85 -8.92
CA LEU A 344 -10.51 -24.57 -7.67
C LEU A 344 -9.90 -25.97 -7.76
N THR A 345 -10.26 -26.74 -8.81
CA THR A 345 -9.70 -28.09 -9.03
C THR A 345 -8.16 -27.99 -9.14
N TYR A 346 -7.68 -27.10 -9.99
CA TYR A 346 -6.24 -26.89 -10.17
C TYR A 346 -5.54 -26.53 -8.84
N VAL A 347 -6.10 -25.59 -8.08
CA VAL A 347 -5.52 -25.14 -6.79
C VAL A 347 -5.45 -26.28 -5.79
N LEU A 348 -6.54 -27.07 -5.67
CA LEU A 348 -6.57 -28.20 -4.74
C LEU A 348 -5.54 -29.29 -5.08
N ASP A 349 -5.26 -29.50 -6.37
CA ASP A 349 -4.27 -30.50 -6.82
C ASP A 349 -2.80 -30.00 -6.68
N HIS A 350 -2.59 -28.68 -6.57
CA HIS A 350 -1.26 -28.06 -6.59
C HIS A 350 -0.95 -27.19 -5.37
N LEU A 351 -1.61 -27.45 -4.22
CA LEU A 351 -1.41 -26.66 -2.99
C LEU A 351 0.05 -26.59 -2.52
N ASP A 352 0.85 -27.60 -2.83
CA ASP A 352 2.28 -27.68 -2.47
C ASP A 352 3.19 -26.75 -3.30
N HIS A 353 2.68 -26.22 -4.42
CA HIS A 353 3.42 -25.30 -5.31
C HIS A 353 2.88 -23.88 -5.33
N LEU A 354 1.71 -23.65 -4.74
CA LEU A 354 0.99 -22.37 -4.79
C LEU A 354 1.08 -21.59 -3.48
N VAL A 355 0.89 -20.29 -3.58
CA VAL A 355 0.59 -19.42 -2.43
C VAL A 355 -0.92 -19.17 -2.43
N VAL A 356 -1.62 -19.70 -1.42
CA VAL A 356 -3.06 -19.51 -1.27
C VAL A 356 -3.32 -18.40 -0.27
N LYS A 357 -4.21 -17.45 -0.62
CA LYS A 357 -4.49 -16.24 0.17
C LYS A 357 -5.99 -16.06 0.37
N ALA A 358 -6.38 -15.64 1.57
CA ALA A 358 -7.73 -15.13 1.79
C ALA A 358 -7.89 -13.76 1.11
N VAL A 359 -9.00 -13.55 0.37
CA VAL A 359 -9.18 -12.36 -0.49
C VAL A 359 -9.28 -11.05 0.29
N GLY A 360 -9.84 -11.08 1.49
CA GLY A 360 -10.09 -9.89 2.31
C GLY A 360 -9.05 -9.66 3.41
N GLU A 361 -8.04 -10.53 3.55
CA GLU A 361 -7.01 -10.41 4.58
C GLU A 361 -5.79 -9.63 4.05
N SER A 362 -5.03 -9.04 4.97
CA SER A 362 -3.81 -8.27 4.70
C SER A 362 -2.70 -8.65 5.67
N GLY A 363 -1.48 -8.16 5.45
CA GLY A 363 -0.36 -8.40 6.37
C GLY A 363 0.18 -9.83 6.37
N GLY A 364 -0.20 -10.69 5.41
CA GLY A 364 0.23 -12.09 5.33
C GLY A 364 -0.52 -13.05 6.27
N TYR A 365 -1.59 -12.57 6.93
CA TYR A 365 -2.49 -13.43 7.71
C TYR A 365 -3.38 -14.26 6.77
N GLY A 366 -3.74 -15.48 7.20
CA GLY A 366 -4.61 -16.35 6.40
C GLY A 366 -4.01 -16.79 5.06
N MET A 367 -2.68 -16.95 4.99
CA MET A 367 -1.94 -17.33 3.80
C MET A 367 -1.24 -18.68 3.99
N LEU A 368 -1.28 -19.53 2.99
CA LEU A 368 -0.49 -20.75 2.87
C LEU A 368 0.61 -20.54 1.83
N VAL A 369 1.86 -20.77 2.20
CA VAL A 369 2.98 -20.87 1.25
C VAL A 369 3.27 -22.35 1.03
N GLY A 370 2.70 -22.93 -0.04
CA GLY A 370 2.72 -24.36 -0.33
C GLY A 370 4.08 -25.04 -0.19
N PRO A 371 5.14 -24.53 -0.84
CA PRO A 371 6.48 -25.14 -0.76
C PRO A 371 7.09 -25.16 0.65
N HIS A 372 6.62 -24.31 1.55
CA HIS A 372 7.12 -24.21 2.94
C HIS A 372 6.16 -24.82 3.96
N SER A 373 5.03 -25.38 3.51
CA SER A 373 3.99 -25.92 4.39
C SER A 373 4.13 -27.42 4.62
N THR A 374 3.68 -27.86 5.78
CA THR A 374 3.51 -29.27 6.10
C THR A 374 2.27 -29.85 5.41
N LYS A 375 2.19 -31.18 5.34
CA LYS A 375 0.98 -31.84 4.83
C LYS A 375 -0.26 -31.47 5.64
N SER A 376 -0.14 -31.41 6.96
CA SER A 376 -1.27 -31.06 7.85
C SER A 376 -1.81 -29.65 7.58
N GLU A 377 -0.92 -28.66 7.38
CA GLU A 377 -1.31 -27.30 7.03
C GLU A 377 -2.00 -27.24 5.67
N ARG A 378 -1.52 -28.00 4.68
CA ARG A 378 -2.19 -28.09 3.37
C ARG A 378 -3.56 -28.75 3.46
N ASP A 379 -3.71 -29.79 4.26
CA ASP A 379 -5.00 -30.48 4.45
C ASP A 379 -6.02 -29.55 5.15
N GLU A 380 -5.58 -28.77 6.13
CA GLU A 380 -6.41 -27.75 6.79
C GLU A 380 -6.83 -26.66 5.79
N PHE A 381 -5.88 -26.11 5.02
CA PHE A 381 -6.19 -25.09 4.01
C PHE A 381 -7.10 -25.63 2.91
N ARG A 382 -6.92 -26.88 2.47
CA ARG A 382 -7.82 -27.58 1.55
C ARG A 382 -9.25 -27.56 2.05
N ALA A 383 -9.47 -27.92 3.31
CA ALA A 383 -10.78 -27.90 3.92
C ALA A 383 -11.40 -26.49 3.95
N ARG A 384 -10.60 -25.48 4.29
CA ARG A 384 -11.04 -24.08 4.31
C ARG A 384 -11.41 -23.56 2.91
N VAL A 385 -10.59 -23.84 1.89
CA VAL A 385 -10.84 -23.42 0.50
C VAL A 385 -12.10 -24.08 -0.06
N VAL A 386 -12.31 -25.38 0.22
CA VAL A 386 -13.53 -26.11 -0.21
C VAL A 386 -14.78 -25.58 0.48
N ALA A 387 -14.68 -25.21 1.77
CA ALA A 387 -15.80 -24.68 2.53
C ALA A 387 -16.27 -23.29 2.07
N ASP A 388 -15.32 -22.45 1.59
CA ASP A 388 -15.62 -21.07 1.18
C ASP A 388 -14.75 -20.63 -0.01
N PRO A 389 -14.95 -21.20 -1.21
CA PRO A 389 -14.09 -20.96 -2.36
C PRO A 389 -14.03 -19.48 -2.79
N ARG A 390 -15.13 -18.71 -2.61
CA ARG A 390 -15.20 -17.29 -2.96
C ARG A 390 -14.12 -16.47 -2.24
N ASN A 391 -13.80 -16.84 -1.03
CA ASN A 391 -12.91 -16.09 -0.17
C ASN A 391 -11.43 -16.49 -0.27
N PHE A 392 -11.07 -17.26 -1.31
CA PHE A 392 -9.67 -17.65 -1.56
C PHE A 392 -9.26 -17.43 -3.01
N ILE A 393 -7.99 -17.05 -3.16
CA ILE A 393 -7.26 -17.06 -4.43
C ILE A 393 -5.98 -17.87 -4.24
N ALA A 394 -5.41 -18.30 -5.36
CA ALA A 394 -4.06 -18.85 -5.36
C ALA A 394 -3.20 -18.18 -6.44
N GLN A 395 -1.91 -18.09 -6.18
CA GLN A 395 -0.91 -17.56 -7.10
C GLN A 395 0.28 -18.51 -7.15
N PRO A 396 0.98 -18.63 -8.30
CA PRO A 396 2.23 -19.36 -8.36
C PRO A 396 3.23 -18.84 -7.32
N THR A 397 4.04 -19.73 -6.76
CA THR A 397 5.15 -19.29 -5.91
C THR A 397 6.18 -18.61 -6.80
N LEU A 398 6.21 -17.27 -6.72
CA LEU A 398 7.16 -16.49 -7.50
C LEU A 398 8.56 -16.59 -6.91
N ALA A 399 9.55 -16.80 -7.76
CA ALA A 399 10.92 -16.54 -7.41
C ALA A 399 11.16 -15.03 -7.37
N LEU A 400 10.81 -14.42 -6.23
CA LEU A 400 11.01 -12.99 -6.02
C LEU A 400 12.46 -12.59 -6.28
N SER A 401 12.67 -11.43 -6.89
CA SER A 401 14.01 -10.89 -7.04
C SER A 401 14.67 -10.69 -5.68
N ARG A 402 15.98 -10.83 -5.65
CA ARG A 402 16.79 -10.62 -4.46
C ARG A 402 17.58 -9.33 -4.58
N ALA A 403 17.69 -8.61 -3.48
CA ALA A 403 18.60 -7.48 -3.34
C ALA A 403 19.69 -7.82 -2.31
N PRO A 404 20.91 -7.26 -2.45
CA PRO A 404 21.91 -7.35 -1.41
C PRO A 404 21.43 -6.65 -0.16
N CYS A 405 21.62 -7.29 0.99
CA CYS A 405 21.30 -6.74 2.30
C CYS A 405 22.50 -6.91 3.21
N PHE A 406 22.76 -5.91 4.04
CA PHE A 406 23.78 -6.03 5.06
C PHE A 406 23.24 -6.90 6.20
N ILE A 407 23.82 -8.06 6.39
CA ILE A 407 23.53 -9.00 7.46
C ILE A 407 24.87 -9.30 8.14
N ASP A 408 25.04 -8.72 9.33
CA ASP A 408 26.30 -8.85 10.08
C ASP A 408 26.83 -10.30 10.10
N PRO A 409 28.10 -10.54 9.70
CA PRO A 409 29.14 -9.56 9.34
C PRO A 409 29.26 -9.27 7.83
N GLY A 410 28.30 -9.60 6.98
CA GLY A 410 28.49 -9.50 5.52
C GLY A 410 27.26 -9.08 4.72
N ILE A 411 27.38 -9.20 3.41
CA ILE A 411 26.28 -8.87 2.48
C ILE A 411 25.68 -10.17 1.98
N GLU A 412 24.38 -10.38 2.24
CA GLU A 412 23.65 -11.56 1.78
C GLU A 412 22.43 -11.17 0.91
N PRO A 413 22.02 -12.00 -0.05
CA PRO A 413 20.82 -11.76 -0.83
C PRO A 413 19.55 -12.03 0.01
N ARG A 414 18.59 -11.11 -0.06
CA ARG A 414 17.25 -11.26 0.51
C ARG A 414 16.18 -10.96 -0.52
N HIS A 415 15.05 -11.64 -0.43
CA HIS A 415 13.89 -11.34 -1.27
C HIS A 415 13.32 -9.97 -0.93
N VAL A 416 12.91 -9.26 -1.97
CA VAL A 416 12.38 -7.90 -1.87
C VAL A 416 11.16 -7.72 -2.76
N ASP A 417 10.26 -6.85 -2.33
CA ASP A 417 9.21 -6.27 -3.16
C ASP A 417 9.35 -4.74 -3.20
N LEU A 418 8.42 -4.07 -3.86
CA LEU A 418 8.38 -2.62 -3.99
C LEU A 418 6.93 -2.14 -3.85
N ARG A 419 6.68 -1.19 -2.96
CA ARG A 419 5.40 -0.47 -2.86
C ARG A 419 5.58 0.99 -3.26
N PRO A 420 5.36 1.35 -4.54
CA PRO A 420 5.19 2.74 -4.95
C PRO A 420 3.90 3.33 -4.40
N TYR A 421 3.86 4.67 -4.31
CA TYR A 421 2.67 5.41 -3.90
C TYR A 421 2.19 6.29 -5.04
N VAL A 422 0.88 6.24 -5.28
CA VAL A 422 0.20 7.01 -6.34
C VAL A 422 -0.81 7.93 -5.69
N LEU A 423 -0.78 9.19 -6.07
CA LEU A 423 -1.70 10.23 -5.65
C LEU A 423 -2.60 10.60 -6.83
N TYR A 424 -3.92 10.55 -6.62
CA TYR A 424 -4.93 10.80 -7.64
C TYR A 424 -5.79 12.02 -7.23
N GLY A 425 -5.48 13.15 -7.85
CA GLY A 425 -6.16 14.44 -7.65
C GLY A 425 -6.52 15.09 -8.98
N ASP A 426 -6.09 16.34 -9.18
CA ASP A 426 -6.21 17.03 -10.48
C ASP A 426 -5.38 16.32 -11.56
N THR A 427 -4.24 15.81 -11.15
CA THR A 427 -3.34 14.96 -11.94
C THR A 427 -3.02 13.70 -11.16
N VAL A 428 -2.62 12.66 -11.85
CA VAL A 428 -2.07 11.47 -11.21
C VAL A 428 -0.57 11.67 -11.02
N THR A 429 -0.11 11.55 -9.78
CA THR A 429 1.31 11.69 -9.43
C THR A 429 1.82 10.39 -8.85
N VAL A 430 2.79 9.77 -9.49
CA VAL A 430 3.52 8.63 -8.95
C VAL A 430 4.81 9.14 -8.32
N VAL A 431 4.96 8.99 -7.01
CA VAL A 431 6.14 9.50 -6.29
C VAL A 431 7.36 8.70 -6.70
N PRO A 432 8.48 9.33 -7.16
CA PRO A 432 9.63 8.62 -7.73
C PRO A 432 10.45 7.91 -6.65
N GLY A 433 9.90 6.80 -6.14
CA GLY A 433 10.39 5.98 -5.04
C GLY A 433 9.37 4.92 -4.65
N GLY A 434 9.57 4.36 -3.49
CA GLY A 434 8.65 3.37 -2.94
C GLY A 434 9.26 2.73 -1.69
N LEU A 435 8.42 2.10 -0.89
CA LEU A 435 8.90 1.27 0.19
C LEU A 435 9.37 -0.07 -0.38
N THR A 436 10.68 -0.28 -0.46
CA THR A 436 11.22 -1.63 -0.69
C THR A 436 11.17 -2.39 0.63
N ARG A 437 10.36 -3.46 0.68
CA ARG A 437 10.30 -4.36 1.84
C ARG A 437 11.26 -5.53 1.64
N VAL A 438 11.83 -6.02 2.73
CA VAL A 438 12.89 -7.04 2.74
C VAL A 438 12.49 -8.21 3.62
N ALA A 439 12.60 -9.43 3.10
CA ALA A 439 12.48 -10.64 3.90
C ALA A 439 13.78 -10.88 4.69
N LEU A 440 13.85 -10.45 5.95
CA LEU A 440 15.07 -10.53 6.74
C LEU A 440 15.54 -11.96 7.03
N ARG A 441 14.61 -12.92 7.13
CA ARG A 441 14.96 -14.33 7.31
C ARG A 441 15.44 -14.96 6.00
N LYS A 442 16.56 -15.65 6.02
CA LYS A 442 17.12 -16.36 4.84
C LYS A 442 16.10 -17.34 4.26
N GLY A 443 15.84 -17.23 2.97
CA GLY A 443 14.89 -18.08 2.24
C GLY A 443 13.41 -17.76 2.42
N SER A 444 13.05 -16.82 3.30
CA SER A 444 11.67 -16.37 3.44
C SER A 444 11.21 -15.57 2.21
N LEU A 445 9.97 -15.81 1.78
CA LEU A 445 9.25 -15.02 0.78
C LEU A 445 8.36 -13.95 1.41
N VAL A 446 8.24 -13.95 2.74
CA VAL A 446 7.38 -13.01 3.48
C VAL A 446 8.16 -11.75 3.76
N VAL A 447 7.80 -10.66 3.11
CA VAL A 447 8.44 -9.33 3.22
C VAL A 447 7.68 -8.38 4.15
N ASN A 448 6.50 -8.77 4.61
CA ASN A 448 5.64 -7.91 5.43
C ASN A 448 6.28 -7.54 6.78
N SER A 449 6.28 -6.25 7.08
CA SER A 449 6.84 -5.70 8.31
C SER A 449 6.16 -6.23 9.56
N SER A 450 4.83 -6.48 9.51
CA SER A 450 4.07 -7.09 10.60
C SER A 450 4.52 -8.52 10.96
N GLN A 451 5.25 -9.19 10.07
CA GLN A 451 5.82 -10.51 10.28
C GLN A 451 7.35 -10.50 10.37
N GLY A 452 7.94 -9.37 10.73
CA GLY A 452 9.38 -9.23 10.93
C GLY A 452 10.17 -8.95 9.64
N GLY A 453 9.53 -8.44 8.60
CA GLY A 453 10.20 -7.90 7.42
C GLY A 453 10.85 -6.55 7.74
N GLY A 454 11.91 -6.21 7.01
CA GLY A 454 12.58 -4.92 7.06
C GLY A 454 12.30 -4.06 5.83
N SER A 455 13.00 -2.93 5.76
CA SER A 455 12.93 -2.01 4.62
C SER A 455 14.30 -1.57 4.15
N LYS A 456 14.35 -0.99 2.97
CA LYS A 456 15.51 -0.27 2.42
C LYS A 456 15.06 0.93 1.59
N ASP A 457 15.94 1.91 1.45
CA ASP A 457 15.67 3.05 0.59
C ASP A 457 15.60 2.62 -0.88
N THR A 458 14.72 3.24 -1.63
CA THR A 458 14.55 3.03 -3.07
C THR A 458 15.01 4.27 -3.82
N TRP A 459 16.07 4.16 -4.59
CA TRP A 459 16.61 5.23 -5.40
C TRP A 459 16.14 5.11 -6.85
N VAL A 460 15.36 6.07 -7.29
CA VAL A 460 15.00 6.22 -8.69
C VAL A 460 15.97 7.23 -9.30
N LEU A 461 16.70 6.82 -10.33
CA LEU A 461 17.68 7.68 -10.97
C LEU A 461 17.02 8.70 -11.90
N LEU A 462 17.63 9.87 -12.01
CA LEU A 462 17.50 10.73 -13.18
C LEU A 462 18.31 10.11 -14.33
N ASP A 463 17.99 10.47 -15.57
CA ASP A 463 18.79 10.06 -16.74
C ASP A 463 20.21 10.63 -16.70
#